data_a98022d04bc6252aace2c38db28c60a9
#
_entry.id   a98022d04bc6252aace2c38db28c60a9
#
_cell.length_a   1.000
_cell.length_b   1.000
_cell.length_c   1.000
_cell.angle_alpha   90.00
_cell.angle_beta   90.00
_cell.angle_gamma   90.00
#
_symmetry.space_group_name_H-M   'P 1'
#
loop_
_entity.id
_entity.type
_entity.pdbx_description
1 polymer ?
#
loop_
_entity_poly.entity_id
_entity_poly.type
_entity_poly.pdbx_seq_one_letter_code
_entity_poly.pdbx_strand_id
1 'polypeptide(L)'
;MTALRICFVGDSLTAGTGDDRFLGWPGRLCQEERKRGHDLTCYNLGIRADTSTLIAPRWRAECTARLPDIYQGAIVFAFGNNDTAVQVGSDQVRVPLEESLATARAMLSGAKAWKPTLFIGPWPCEESKQPVNPSGLLGYDFRNTRIGEYNDAYAKLAGELGVPYLDLYGALGADPRWLQPSRAGDGIHPPAEGYSLVAEKVAGWAAWRRWLD
;
A
#
# COMPACT_ATOMS: atom_id res chain seq x y z
N MET A 1 22.81 15.19 7.22
CA MET A 1 21.61 14.35 6.97
C MET A 1 21.78 13.69 5.61
N THR A 2 21.59 12.40 5.53
CA THR A 2 21.77 11.65 4.26
C THR A 2 20.47 11.74 3.46
N ALA A 3 20.55 12.13 2.19
CA ALA A 3 19.40 12.19 1.31
C ALA A 3 18.88 10.78 1.03
N LEU A 4 17.63 10.47 1.44
CA LEU A 4 17.00 9.17 1.24
C LEU A 4 15.98 9.24 0.09
N ARG A 5 16.12 8.35 -0.89
CA ARG A 5 15.18 8.19 -1.99
C ARG A 5 14.28 6.98 -1.74
N ILE A 6 12.96 7.18 -1.83
CA ILE A 6 12.01 6.13 -1.50
C ILE A 6 11.06 5.89 -2.66
N CYS A 7 10.97 4.65 -3.12
CA CYS A 7 9.94 4.19 -4.04
C CYS A 7 8.78 3.59 -3.26
N PHE A 8 7.58 4.15 -3.41
CA PHE A 8 6.33 3.62 -2.88
C PHE A 8 5.63 2.86 -4.01
N VAL A 9 5.70 1.55 -3.96
CA VAL A 9 5.20 0.64 -5.01
C VAL A 9 3.87 0.07 -4.58
N GLY A 10 2.85 0.22 -5.40
CA GLY A 10 1.52 -0.26 -5.06
C GLY A 10 0.47 0.02 -6.12
N ASP A 11 -0.76 0.10 -5.68
CA ASP A 11 -1.95 0.26 -6.51
C ASP A 11 -2.57 1.67 -6.44
N SER A 12 -3.90 1.78 -6.67
CA SER A 12 -4.65 3.03 -6.59
C SER A 12 -4.59 3.69 -5.21
N LEU A 13 -4.45 2.90 -4.15
CA LEU A 13 -4.37 3.40 -2.78
C LEU A 13 -3.01 4.06 -2.51
N THR A 14 -1.95 3.55 -3.14
CA THR A 14 -0.64 4.19 -3.16
C THR A 14 -0.63 5.43 -4.06
N ALA A 15 -1.27 5.35 -5.24
CA ALA A 15 -1.43 6.49 -6.15
C ALA A 15 -2.18 7.67 -5.52
N GLY A 16 -3.05 7.40 -4.53
CA GLY A 16 -3.87 8.42 -3.89
C GLY A 16 -5.17 8.71 -4.64
N THR A 17 -5.77 7.67 -5.25
CA THR A 17 -7.07 7.82 -5.94
C THR A 17 -8.14 8.32 -4.97
N GLY A 18 -8.92 9.33 -5.37
CA GLY A 18 -9.94 9.97 -4.52
C GLY A 18 -9.42 11.14 -3.68
N ASP A 19 -8.12 11.38 -3.67
CA ASP A 19 -7.50 12.53 -3.01
C ASP A 19 -7.49 13.75 -3.94
N ASP A 20 -8.26 14.77 -3.63
CA ASP A 20 -8.37 16.02 -4.37
C ASP A 20 -7.06 16.84 -4.41
N ARG A 21 -6.13 16.54 -3.50
CA ARG A 21 -4.79 17.18 -3.44
C ARG A 21 -3.72 16.40 -4.19
N PHE A 22 -4.03 15.24 -4.75
CA PHE A 22 -3.11 14.38 -5.50
C PHE A 22 -1.83 13.96 -4.76
N LEU A 23 -1.84 14.00 -3.43
CA LEU A 23 -0.69 13.62 -2.60
C LEU A 23 -0.69 12.14 -2.21
N GLY A 24 -1.87 11.57 -2.02
CA GLY A 24 -2.02 10.28 -1.39
C GLY A 24 -1.38 10.24 0.01
N TRP A 25 -1.23 9.08 0.61
CA TRP A 25 -0.49 8.93 1.87
C TRP A 25 1.03 9.06 1.70
N PRO A 26 1.67 8.60 0.58
CA PRO A 26 3.13 8.76 0.43
C PRO A 26 3.56 10.21 0.38
N GLY A 27 2.85 11.04 -0.38
CA GLY A 27 3.15 12.48 -0.48
C GLY A 27 3.01 13.21 0.86
N ARG A 28 1.92 12.92 1.60
CA ARG A 28 1.70 13.49 2.95
C ARG A 28 2.77 13.06 3.93
N LEU A 29 3.10 11.78 3.95
CA LEU A 29 4.16 11.24 4.80
C LEU A 29 5.49 11.94 4.55
N CYS A 30 5.92 12.01 3.30
CA CYS A 30 7.18 12.66 2.94
C CYS A 30 7.17 14.17 3.19
N GLN A 31 6.01 14.84 3.01
CA GLN A 31 5.87 16.27 3.33
C GLN A 31 6.08 16.52 4.83
N GLU A 32 5.50 15.71 5.70
CA GLU A 32 5.66 15.84 7.15
C GLU A 32 7.10 15.53 7.60
N GLU A 33 7.73 14.51 7.01
CA GLU A 33 9.14 14.23 7.33
C GLU A 33 10.09 15.34 6.86
N ARG A 34 9.81 15.96 5.74
CA ARG A 34 10.59 17.15 5.31
C ARG A 34 10.42 18.34 6.25
N LYS A 35 9.23 18.57 6.82
CA LYS A 35 9.01 19.59 7.85
C LYS A 35 9.81 19.30 9.12
N ARG A 36 10.07 18.03 9.42
CA ARG A 36 10.94 17.60 10.53
C ARG A 36 12.44 17.71 10.22
N GLY A 37 12.79 18.11 9.00
CA GLY A 37 14.18 18.35 8.59
C GLY A 37 14.82 17.17 7.84
N HIS A 38 14.11 16.06 7.57
CA HIS A 38 14.66 14.96 6.81
C HIS A 38 14.74 15.27 5.31
N ASP A 39 15.85 14.93 4.66
CA ASP A 39 16.00 15.09 3.22
C ASP A 39 15.49 13.82 2.50
N LEU A 40 14.26 13.90 2.01
CA LEU A 40 13.58 12.79 1.34
C LEU A 40 13.22 13.15 -0.11
N THR A 41 13.39 12.16 -1.01
CA THR A 41 12.79 12.17 -2.35
C THR A 41 11.73 11.06 -2.42
N CYS A 42 10.48 11.46 -2.68
CA CYS A 42 9.34 10.57 -2.79
C CYS A 42 9.07 10.20 -4.26
N TYR A 43 9.07 8.91 -4.57
CA TYR A 43 8.63 8.38 -5.86
C TYR A 43 7.38 7.54 -5.66
N ASN A 44 6.21 8.10 -5.99
CA ASN A 44 4.95 7.36 -5.96
C ASN A 44 4.83 6.53 -7.25
N LEU A 45 4.82 5.20 -7.12
CA LEU A 45 4.73 4.21 -8.19
C LEU A 45 3.42 3.42 -8.11
N GLY A 46 2.37 4.03 -7.57
CA GLY A 46 1.04 3.46 -7.52
C GLY A 46 0.38 3.45 -8.91
N ILE A 47 -0.17 2.31 -9.33
CA ILE A 47 -0.98 2.19 -10.56
C ILE A 47 -2.38 1.68 -10.20
N ARG A 48 -3.41 2.37 -10.67
CA ARG A 48 -4.81 2.03 -10.37
C ARG A 48 -5.14 0.61 -10.82
N ALA A 49 -5.88 -0.10 -9.96
CA ALA A 49 -6.36 -1.45 -10.16
C ALA A 49 -5.26 -2.55 -10.23
N ASP A 50 -3.98 -2.22 -10.02
CA ASP A 50 -2.93 -3.23 -9.98
C ASP A 50 -3.15 -4.22 -8.82
N THR A 51 -3.00 -5.50 -9.16
CA THR A 51 -2.85 -6.62 -8.23
C THR A 51 -1.38 -6.90 -7.96
N SER A 52 -1.08 -7.77 -7.01
CA SER A 52 0.30 -8.23 -6.78
C SER A 52 0.96 -8.75 -8.06
N THR A 53 0.20 -9.49 -8.88
CA THR A 53 0.66 -10.08 -10.15
C THR A 53 0.94 -9.04 -11.24
N LEU A 54 0.26 -7.89 -11.21
CA LEU A 54 0.52 -6.76 -12.12
C LEU A 54 1.67 -5.87 -11.63
N ILE A 55 1.89 -5.77 -10.32
CA ILE A 55 3.03 -5.06 -9.73
C ILE A 55 4.34 -5.81 -9.98
N ALA A 56 4.33 -7.14 -9.87
CA ALA A 56 5.51 -7.99 -9.91
C ALA A 56 6.40 -7.77 -11.15
N PRO A 57 5.90 -7.68 -12.38
CA PRO A 57 6.75 -7.51 -13.56
C PRO A 57 7.38 -6.11 -13.69
N ARG A 58 6.84 -5.07 -13.04
CA ARG A 58 7.25 -3.68 -13.24
C ARG A 58 8.13 -3.09 -12.13
N TRP A 59 7.91 -3.50 -10.86
CA TRP A 59 8.49 -2.82 -9.70
C TRP A 59 10.00 -2.66 -9.77
N ARG A 60 10.71 -3.71 -10.21
CA ARG A 60 12.18 -3.72 -10.21
C ARG A 60 12.75 -2.68 -11.18
N ALA A 61 12.26 -2.66 -12.41
CA ALA A 61 12.71 -1.71 -13.44
C ALA A 61 12.40 -0.27 -13.04
N GLU A 62 11.19 -0.01 -12.52
CA GLU A 62 10.79 1.33 -12.08
C GLU A 62 11.61 1.83 -10.89
N CYS A 63 11.90 0.97 -9.91
CA CYS A 63 12.75 1.32 -8.77
C CYS A 63 14.22 1.50 -9.20
N THR A 64 14.74 0.68 -10.10
CA THR A 64 16.14 0.79 -10.57
C THR A 64 16.40 2.15 -11.18
N ALA A 65 15.49 2.67 -11.99
CA ALA A 65 15.63 3.99 -12.61
C ALA A 65 15.67 5.15 -11.58
N ARG A 66 15.13 4.93 -10.36
CA ARG A 66 14.96 5.97 -9.33
C ARG A 66 15.92 5.84 -8.15
N LEU A 67 16.50 4.67 -7.96
CA LEU A 67 17.36 4.33 -6.82
C LEU A 67 18.78 3.95 -7.28
N PRO A 68 19.52 4.85 -7.94
CA PRO A 68 20.91 4.58 -8.32
C PRO A 68 21.78 4.38 -7.07
N ASP A 69 22.80 3.53 -7.17
CA ASP A 69 23.60 3.07 -6.01
C ASP A 69 24.43 4.18 -5.34
N ILE A 70 24.59 5.33 -5.99
CA ILE A 70 25.28 6.49 -5.41
C ILE A 70 24.47 7.22 -4.32
N TYR A 71 23.18 6.87 -4.16
CA TYR A 71 22.30 7.42 -3.13
C TYR A 71 21.73 6.33 -2.24
N GLN A 72 21.40 6.67 -1.00
CA GLN A 72 20.60 5.80 -0.15
C GLN A 72 19.20 5.66 -0.75
N GLY A 73 18.77 4.41 -0.95
CA GLY A 73 17.46 4.09 -1.49
C GLY A 73 16.71 3.09 -0.65
N ALA A 74 15.40 3.21 -0.61
CA ALA A 74 14.50 2.29 0.10
C ALA A 74 13.23 2.03 -0.71
N ILE A 75 12.55 0.93 -0.42
CA ILE A 75 11.33 0.50 -1.10
C ILE A 75 10.24 0.24 -0.08
N VAL A 76 9.06 0.80 -0.31
CA VAL A 76 7.84 0.50 0.44
C VAL A 76 6.85 -0.11 -0.51
N PHE A 77 6.47 -1.38 -0.27
CA PHE A 77 5.35 -2.00 -0.95
C PHE A 77 4.06 -1.74 -0.16
N ALA A 78 2.98 -1.46 -0.89
CA ALA A 78 1.63 -1.34 -0.33
C ALA A 78 0.62 -1.88 -1.34
N PHE A 79 0.13 -3.10 -1.14
CA PHE A 79 -0.80 -3.78 -2.04
C PHE A 79 -1.59 -4.87 -1.31
N GLY A 80 -2.53 -5.47 -2.02
CA GLY A 80 -3.29 -6.64 -1.56
C GLY A 80 -4.81 -6.44 -1.65
N ASN A 81 -5.32 -5.21 -1.49
CA ASN A 81 -6.76 -5.00 -1.62
C ASN A 81 -7.31 -5.52 -2.96
N ASN A 82 -6.65 -5.20 -4.08
CA ASN A 82 -7.10 -5.63 -5.40
C ASN A 82 -7.04 -7.15 -5.60
N ASP A 83 -6.13 -7.85 -4.93
CA ASP A 83 -6.03 -9.31 -5.01
C ASP A 83 -7.30 -9.97 -4.45
N THR A 84 -7.86 -9.40 -3.37
CA THR A 84 -9.07 -9.89 -2.69
C THR A 84 -10.37 -9.58 -3.42
N ALA A 85 -10.34 -8.68 -4.40
CA ALA A 85 -11.54 -8.23 -5.09
C ALA A 85 -12.15 -9.33 -5.97
N VAL A 86 -13.48 -9.40 -5.99
CA VAL A 86 -14.24 -10.24 -6.93
C VAL A 86 -14.85 -9.32 -7.99
N GLN A 87 -14.60 -9.58 -9.26
CA GLN A 87 -15.24 -8.84 -10.33
C GLN A 87 -16.74 -9.19 -10.38
N VAL A 88 -17.59 -8.19 -10.51
CA VAL A 88 -19.04 -8.41 -10.64
C VAL A 88 -19.32 -9.34 -11.82
N GLY A 89 -20.09 -10.40 -11.57
CA GLY A 89 -20.35 -11.45 -12.54
C GLY A 89 -19.36 -12.62 -12.51
N SER A 90 -18.36 -12.56 -11.64
CA SER A 90 -17.46 -13.67 -11.33
C SER A 90 -17.71 -14.19 -9.91
N ASP A 91 -17.31 -15.42 -9.64
CA ASP A 91 -17.28 -16.05 -8.31
C ASP A 91 -15.85 -16.19 -7.76
N GLN A 92 -14.85 -15.77 -8.54
CA GLN A 92 -13.43 -15.89 -8.19
C GLN A 92 -12.81 -14.54 -7.83
N VAL A 93 -11.91 -14.57 -6.85
CA VAL A 93 -11.05 -13.42 -6.54
C VAL A 93 -10.09 -13.17 -7.70
N ARG A 94 -9.66 -11.91 -7.87
CA ARG A 94 -8.76 -11.52 -8.96
C ARG A 94 -7.41 -12.23 -8.90
N VAL A 95 -6.88 -12.47 -7.70
CA VAL A 95 -5.66 -13.27 -7.50
C VAL A 95 -5.89 -14.19 -6.29
N PRO A 96 -5.93 -15.51 -6.48
CA PRO A 96 -6.06 -16.46 -5.38
C PRO A 96 -4.96 -16.26 -4.33
N LEU A 97 -5.28 -16.52 -3.05
CA LEU A 97 -4.38 -16.26 -1.92
C LEU A 97 -3.01 -16.90 -2.08
N GLU A 98 -2.96 -18.16 -2.53
CA GLU A 98 -1.70 -18.88 -2.74
C GLU A 98 -0.82 -18.19 -3.81
N GLU A 99 -1.41 -17.78 -4.93
CA GLU A 99 -0.71 -17.06 -6.00
C GLU A 99 -0.23 -15.68 -5.52
N SER A 100 -1.08 -14.98 -4.78
CA SER A 100 -0.75 -13.68 -4.19
C SER A 100 0.42 -13.77 -3.23
N LEU A 101 0.45 -14.80 -2.36
CA LEU A 101 1.56 -15.06 -1.44
C LEU A 101 2.85 -15.45 -2.17
N ALA A 102 2.77 -16.29 -3.20
CA ALA A 102 3.95 -16.67 -4.01
C ALA A 102 4.55 -15.43 -4.69
N THR A 103 3.70 -14.57 -5.26
CA THR A 103 4.09 -13.32 -5.91
C THR A 103 4.70 -12.34 -4.91
N ALA A 104 4.05 -12.14 -3.76
CA ALA A 104 4.55 -11.28 -2.69
C ALA A 104 5.92 -11.78 -2.17
N ARG A 105 6.08 -13.10 -1.97
CA ARG A 105 7.35 -13.71 -1.56
C ARG A 105 8.48 -13.38 -2.52
N ALA A 106 8.25 -13.54 -3.81
CA ALA A 106 9.26 -13.24 -4.84
C ALA A 106 9.66 -11.75 -4.83
N MET A 107 8.67 -10.85 -4.79
CA MET A 107 8.91 -9.40 -4.75
C MET A 107 9.66 -8.97 -3.50
N LEU A 108 9.19 -9.35 -2.32
CA LEU A 108 9.76 -8.95 -1.03
C LEU A 108 11.16 -9.50 -0.84
N SER A 109 11.41 -10.77 -1.21
CA SER A 109 12.76 -11.38 -1.15
C SER A 109 13.72 -10.66 -2.09
N GLY A 110 13.32 -10.40 -3.33
CA GLY A 110 14.14 -9.70 -4.32
C GLY A 110 14.43 -8.25 -3.93
N ALA A 111 13.46 -7.57 -3.32
CA ALA A 111 13.62 -6.19 -2.87
C ALA A 111 14.55 -6.12 -1.64
N LYS A 112 14.30 -6.94 -0.62
CA LYS A 112 15.11 -6.99 0.60
C LYS A 112 16.59 -7.34 0.32
N ALA A 113 16.86 -8.19 -0.67
CA ALA A 113 18.21 -8.51 -1.09
C ALA A 113 18.94 -7.34 -1.75
N TRP A 114 18.23 -6.29 -2.14
CA TRP A 114 18.77 -5.15 -2.87
C TRP A 114 18.76 -3.84 -2.08
N LYS A 115 17.64 -3.50 -1.45
CA LYS A 115 17.44 -2.23 -0.73
C LYS A 115 16.65 -2.47 0.57
N PRO A 116 16.80 -1.64 1.60
CA PRO A 116 15.89 -1.62 2.73
C PRO A 116 14.43 -1.63 2.25
N THR A 117 13.63 -2.56 2.77
CA THR A 117 12.29 -2.82 2.27
C THR A 117 11.29 -2.88 3.43
N LEU A 118 10.15 -2.22 3.27
CA LEU A 118 8.99 -2.30 4.14
C LEU A 118 7.78 -2.82 3.35
N PHE A 119 6.87 -3.49 4.04
CA PHE A 119 5.60 -3.94 3.47
C PHE A 119 4.42 -3.44 4.30
N ILE A 120 3.48 -2.79 3.65
CA ILE A 120 2.25 -2.28 4.22
C ILE A 120 1.12 -3.14 3.68
N GLY A 121 0.33 -3.73 4.58
CA GLY A 121 -0.79 -4.59 4.24
C GLY A 121 -2.00 -3.83 3.67
N PRO A 122 -3.00 -4.58 3.17
CA PRO A 122 -4.26 -4.02 2.73
C PRO A 122 -4.98 -3.32 3.88
N TRP A 123 -5.98 -2.51 3.58
CA TRP A 123 -6.79 -1.85 4.59
C TRP A 123 -8.29 -2.12 4.41
N PRO A 124 -9.12 -1.90 5.46
CA PRO A 124 -10.53 -2.24 5.40
C PRO A 124 -11.30 -1.35 4.43
N CYS A 125 -12.33 -1.93 3.79
CA CYS A 125 -13.27 -1.22 2.94
C CYS A 125 -14.57 -0.88 3.66
N GLU A 126 -15.37 0.04 3.09
CA GLU A 126 -16.75 0.29 3.50
C GLU A 126 -17.69 -0.65 2.73
N GLU A 127 -18.14 -1.71 3.41
CA GLU A 127 -18.92 -2.79 2.79
C GLU A 127 -20.31 -2.37 2.31
N SER A 128 -20.89 -1.31 2.90
CA SER A 128 -22.21 -0.80 2.48
C SER A 128 -22.20 -0.17 1.08
N LYS A 129 -21.01 0.11 0.55
CA LYS A 129 -20.79 0.69 -0.77
C LYS A 129 -20.33 -0.33 -1.83
N GLN A 130 -20.28 -1.61 -1.47
CA GLN A 130 -19.87 -2.64 -2.41
C GLN A 130 -21.07 -3.14 -3.24
N PRO A 131 -20.87 -3.53 -4.51
CA PRO A 131 -19.62 -3.41 -5.28
C PRO A 131 -19.32 -1.98 -5.72
N VAL A 132 -18.03 -1.64 -5.79
CA VAL A 132 -17.58 -0.35 -6.36
C VAL A 132 -17.39 -0.47 -7.87
N ASN A 133 -17.69 0.62 -8.60
CA ASN A 133 -17.45 0.70 -10.04
C ASN A 133 -16.68 1.98 -10.38
N PRO A 134 -15.38 2.04 -10.09
CA PRO A 134 -14.60 3.26 -10.19
C PRO A 134 -14.36 3.75 -11.63
N SER A 135 -14.55 2.87 -12.62
CA SER A 135 -14.37 3.19 -14.05
C SER A 135 -15.67 3.31 -14.83
N GLY A 136 -16.80 2.93 -14.21
CA GLY A 136 -18.08 2.79 -14.92
C GLY A 136 -18.19 1.58 -15.84
N LEU A 137 -17.11 0.82 -16.02
CA LEU A 137 -17.03 -0.34 -16.93
C LEU A 137 -17.11 -1.67 -16.19
N LEU A 138 -16.34 -1.81 -15.09
CA LEU A 138 -16.24 -3.05 -14.32
C LEU A 138 -16.45 -2.77 -12.84
N GLY A 139 -17.38 -3.49 -12.23
CA GLY A 139 -17.59 -3.48 -10.79
C GLY A 139 -16.69 -4.48 -10.07
N TYR A 140 -16.26 -4.13 -8.87
CA TYR A 140 -15.48 -4.99 -7.99
C TYR A 140 -16.10 -5.04 -6.60
N ASP A 141 -16.25 -6.24 -6.04
CA ASP A 141 -16.72 -6.48 -4.69
C ASP A 141 -15.56 -6.76 -3.75
N PHE A 142 -15.40 -5.89 -2.76
CA PHE A 142 -14.44 -6.05 -1.68
C PHE A 142 -15.16 -6.45 -0.40
N ARG A 143 -14.58 -7.39 0.38
CA ARG A 143 -15.12 -7.83 1.67
C ARG A 143 -14.03 -7.83 2.72
N ASN A 144 -14.34 -7.27 3.88
CA ASN A 144 -13.40 -7.20 4.99
C ASN A 144 -12.94 -8.57 5.48
N THR A 145 -13.80 -9.59 5.40
CA THR A 145 -13.41 -10.97 5.70
C THR A 145 -12.28 -11.47 4.80
N ARG A 146 -12.38 -11.26 3.49
CA ARG A 146 -11.30 -11.62 2.54
C ARG A 146 -10.05 -10.76 2.73
N ILE A 147 -10.24 -9.45 2.92
CA ILE A 147 -9.13 -8.52 3.17
C ILE A 147 -8.36 -8.93 4.42
N GLY A 148 -9.06 -9.28 5.51
CA GLY A 148 -8.46 -9.75 6.75
C GLY A 148 -7.68 -11.06 6.57
N GLU A 149 -8.22 -12.02 5.83
CA GLU A 149 -7.54 -13.29 5.52
C GLU A 149 -6.20 -13.05 4.79
N TYR A 150 -6.20 -12.20 3.76
CA TYR A 150 -4.96 -11.86 3.03
C TYR A 150 -3.99 -11.06 3.90
N ASN A 151 -4.51 -10.13 4.72
CA ASN A 151 -3.69 -9.36 5.66
C ASN A 151 -2.91 -10.28 6.62
N ASP A 152 -3.60 -11.25 7.24
CA ASP A 152 -3.00 -12.19 8.18
C ASP A 152 -1.94 -13.08 7.50
N ALA A 153 -2.24 -13.53 6.29
CA ALA A 153 -1.33 -14.33 5.50
C ALA A 153 -0.07 -13.54 5.07
N TYR A 154 -0.23 -12.28 4.68
CA TYR A 154 0.90 -11.38 4.37
C TYR A 154 1.73 -11.06 5.62
N ALA A 155 1.11 -10.84 6.76
CA ALA A 155 1.83 -10.61 8.02
C ALA A 155 2.73 -11.80 8.39
N LYS A 156 2.20 -13.02 8.25
CA LYS A 156 2.96 -14.26 8.45
C LYS A 156 4.12 -14.38 7.46
N LEU A 157 3.85 -14.19 6.16
CA LEU A 157 4.85 -14.23 5.11
C LEU A 157 5.98 -13.22 5.35
N ALA A 158 5.64 -11.98 5.68
CA ALA A 158 6.61 -10.93 5.96
C ALA A 158 7.49 -11.28 7.16
N GLY A 159 6.90 -11.86 8.22
CA GLY A 159 7.62 -12.38 9.38
C GLY A 159 8.62 -13.48 9.01
N GLU A 160 8.23 -14.46 8.18
CA GLU A 160 9.10 -15.51 7.65
C GLU A 160 10.29 -14.93 6.86
N LEU A 161 10.06 -13.88 6.10
CA LEU A 161 11.09 -13.21 5.30
C LEU A 161 11.92 -12.21 6.11
N GLY A 162 11.52 -11.87 7.34
CA GLY A 162 12.12 -10.80 8.14
C GLY A 162 12.01 -9.44 7.44
N VAL A 163 10.89 -9.17 6.75
CA VAL A 163 10.51 -7.88 6.21
C VAL A 163 9.54 -7.23 7.19
N PRO A 164 9.82 -6.00 7.68
CA PRO A 164 8.88 -5.34 8.56
C PRO A 164 7.52 -5.14 7.88
N TYR A 165 6.44 -5.48 8.58
CA TYR A 165 5.07 -5.42 8.10
C TYR A 165 4.24 -4.43 8.92
N LEU A 166 3.45 -3.59 8.27
CA LEU A 166 2.46 -2.74 8.91
C LEU A 166 1.07 -3.28 8.62
N ASP A 167 0.41 -3.76 9.66
CA ASP A 167 -1.00 -4.17 9.63
C ASP A 167 -1.90 -2.93 9.61
N LEU A 168 -2.20 -2.42 8.41
CA LEU A 168 -3.16 -1.33 8.27
C LEU A 168 -4.61 -1.79 8.43
N TYR A 169 -4.93 -3.06 8.14
CA TYR A 169 -6.27 -3.59 8.33
C TYR A 169 -6.69 -3.48 9.80
N GLY A 170 -5.88 -4.00 10.71
CA GLY A 170 -6.12 -3.89 12.14
C GLY A 170 -6.03 -2.46 12.65
N ALA A 171 -4.99 -1.73 12.25
CA ALA A 171 -4.73 -0.37 12.75
C ALA A 171 -5.79 0.66 12.37
N LEU A 172 -6.39 0.56 11.17
CA LEU A 172 -7.48 1.43 10.72
C LEU A 172 -8.83 0.92 11.22
N GLY A 173 -9.06 -0.38 11.20
CA GLY A 173 -10.31 -0.98 11.70
C GLY A 173 -10.57 -0.67 13.18
N ALA A 174 -9.51 -0.54 13.98
CA ALA A 174 -9.60 -0.16 15.39
C ALA A 174 -9.65 1.37 15.63
N ASP A 175 -9.44 2.20 14.61
CA ASP A 175 -9.42 3.66 14.76
C ASP A 175 -10.79 4.27 14.41
N PRO A 176 -11.53 4.84 15.38
CA PRO A 176 -12.85 5.41 15.12
C PRO A 176 -12.82 6.56 14.10
N ARG A 177 -11.66 7.21 13.89
CA ARG A 177 -11.49 8.27 12.89
C ARG A 177 -11.55 7.73 11.45
N TRP A 178 -11.35 6.42 11.23
CA TRP A 178 -11.42 5.80 9.91
C TRP A 178 -12.84 5.71 9.36
N LEU A 179 -13.85 5.59 10.22
CA LEU A 179 -15.23 5.35 9.81
C LEU A 179 -15.78 6.43 8.86
N GLN A 180 -15.56 7.70 9.16
CA GLN A 180 -16.06 8.81 8.35
C GLN A 180 -15.33 8.90 6.98
N PRO A 181 -13.98 8.93 6.91
CA PRO A 181 -13.26 8.93 5.64
C PRO A 181 -13.59 7.71 4.75
N SER A 182 -13.71 6.51 5.32
CA SER A 182 -14.06 5.31 4.54
C SER A 182 -15.44 5.43 3.89
N ARG A 183 -16.41 6.03 4.58
CA ARG A 183 -17.77 6.30 4.08
C ARG A 183 -17.85 7.46 3.10
N ALA A 184 -16.99 8.45 3.20
CA ALA A 184 -17.01 9.63 2.34
C ALA A 184 -16.53 9.34 0.90
N GLY A 185 -15.61 8.35 0.73
CA GLY A 185 -15.14 7.92 -0.59
C GLY A 185 -16.09 6.96 -1.31
N ASP A 186 -15.56 6.22 -2.27
CA ASP A 186 -16.32 5.21 -3.05
C ASP A 186 -16.45 3.86 -2.33
N GLY A 187 -15.93 3.75 -1.12
CA GLY A 187 -15.95 2.54 -0.31
C GLY A 187 -14.62 1.78 -0.27
N ILE A 188 -13.66 2.17 -1.13
CA ILE A 188 -12.28 1.65 -1.12
C ILE A 188 -11.25 2.79 -1.13
N HIS A 189 -11.52 3.88 -1.86
CA HIS A 189 -10.65 5.04 -1.94
C HIS A 189 -11.19 6.15 -1.03
N PRO A 190 -10.50 6.47 0.08
CA PRO A 190 -10.92 7.55 0.96
C PRO A 190 -10.56 8.92 0.38
N PRO A 191 -11.18 10.02 0.85
CA PRO A 191 -10.72 11.37 0.57
C PRO A 191 -9.42 11.70 1.32
N ALA A 192 -8.95 12.95 1.20
CA ALA A 192 -7.71 13.47 1.79
C ALA A 192 -7.50 13.11 3.27
N GLU A 193 -8.59 13.14 4.07
CA GLU A 193 -8.56 12.85 5.51
C GLU A 193 -8.15 11.41 5.80
N GLY A 194 -8.68 10.45 5.01
CA GLY A 194 -8.32 9.03 5.15
C GLY A 194 -6.85 8.79 4.78
N TYR A 195 -6.36 9.40 3.70
CA TYR A 195 -4.94 9.33 3.36
C TYR A 195 -4.04 9.99 4.41
N SER A 196 -4.51 11.05 5.07
CA SER A 196 -3.80 11.67 6.17
C SER A 196 -3.66 10.73 7.37
N LEU A 197 -4.73 9.99 7.68
CA LEU A 197 -4.71 8.99 8.74
C LEU A 197 -3.76 7.83 8.43
N VAL A 198 -3.75 7.33 7.18
CA VAL A 198 -2.79 6.32 6.74
C VAL A 198 -1.35 6.83 6.89
N ALA A 199 -1.07 8.06 6.44
CA ALA A 199 0.25 8.68 6.59
C ALA A 199 0.67 8.79 8.07
N GLU A 200 -0.26 9.13 8.98
CA GLU A 200 -0.02 9.17 10.43
C GLU A 200 0.37 7.78 10.97
N LYS A 201 -0.36 6.71 10.58
CA LYS A 201 -0.03 5.34 11.01
C LYS A 201 1.37 4.94 10.55
N VAL A 202 1.73 5.24 9.30
CA VAL A 202 3.08 4.94 8.77
C VAL A 202 4.14 5.80 9.47
N ALA A 203 3.89 7.09 9.70
CA ALA A 203 4.83 7.98 10.39
C ALA A 203 5.15 7.55 11.82
N GLY A 204 4.16 6.95 12.52
CA GLY A 204 4.33 6.40 13.87
C GLY A 204 4.97 5.00 13.91
N TRP A 205 5.14 4.36 12.78
CA TRP A 205 5.63 2.98 12.73
C TRP A 205 7.14 2.90 12.99
N ALA A 206 7.56 2.13 13.99
CA ALA A 206 8.96 2.02 14.39
C ALA A 206 9.91 1.58 13.25
N ALA A 207 9.44 0.76 12.30
CA ALA A 207 10.25 0.33 11.17
C ALA A 207 10.50 1.47 10.17
N TRP A 208 9.52 2.35 9.98
CA TRP A 208 9.69 3.59 9.20
C TRP A 208 10.66 4.54 9.90
N ARG A 209 10.48 4.75 11.22
CA ARG A 209 11.34 5.67 11.98
C ARG A 209 12.82 5.27 11.90
N ARG A 210 13.16 3.99 11.95
CA ARG A 210 14.55 3.51 11.82
C ARG A 210 15.27 3.90 10.53
N TRP A 211 14.55 4.35 9.49
CA TRP A 211 15.19 4.87 8.28
C TRP A 211 15.58 6.35 8.39
N LEU A 212 15.04 7.07 9.36
CA LEU A 212 15.11 8.51 9.47
C LEU A 212 15.88 8.96 10.74
N ASP A 213 15.76 8.20 11.81
CA ASP A 213 16.43 8.43 13.12
C ASP A 213 17.77 7.67 13.14
#